data_d1a38102d230ad8cb08151be53ee07b4
#
_entry.id   d1a38102d230ad8cb08151be53ee07b4
#
_cell.length_a   1.000
_cell.length_b   1.000
_cell.length_c   1.000
_cell.angle_alpha   90.00
_cell.angle_beta   90.00
_cell.angle_gamma   90.00
#
_symmetry.space_group_name_H-M   'P 1'
#
loop_
_entity.id
_entity.type
_entity.pdbx_description
1 polymer ?
#
loop_
_entity_poly.entity_id
_entity_poly.type
_entity_poly.pdbx_seq_one_letter_code
_entity_poly.pdbx_strand_id
1 'polypeptide(L)'
;MLITVIGRGHSGTRSMSHTLSASGVYMGEPLNKSGDLLPPDKMYEACRVFAPYVKYLGDNRWDFSATHTCPIPQTFKTLIEEYLHTVLTSDAPNKGWKIPETTLVYPWIVRLFPDIRYIHWVRDPRDCILGSHLTDDLNDFGIQYEKTDDIRTNRAISWLYQREIMHDTPAPAHVLAVRFEDMVFHQDETLARLEKFLGIPMAKIEMRTDSVGRYKTDDGVHMFPFFQTEMDELGYDAE
;
A
#
# COMPACT_ATOMS: atom_id res chain seq x y z
N MET A 1 -15.87 -7.62 10.73
CA MET A 1 -14.41 -7.74 10.43
C MET A 1 -13.94 -6.45 9.76
N LEU A 2 -12.78 -5.91 10.13
CA LEU A 2 -12.18 -4.74 9.50
C LEU A 2 -10.97 -5.18 8.65
N ILE A 3 -10.85 -4.62 7.43
CA ILE A 3 -9.85 -5.02 6.43
C ILE A 3 -9.17 -3.78 5.85
N THR A 4 -7.87 -3.84 5.61
CA THR A 4 -7.19 -2.79 4.83
C THR A 4 -6.26 -3.40 3.78
N VAL A 5 -6.14 -2.70 2.65
CA VAL A 5 -5.19 -3.04 1.59
C VAL A 5 -4.01 -2.09 1.69
N ILE A 6 -2.83 -2.65 1.92
CA ILE A 6 -1.56 -1.93 2.00
C ILE A 6 -0.77 -2.20 0.72
N GLY A 7 -0.39 -1.16 0.04
CA GLY A 7 0.38 -1.26 -1.20
C GLY A 7 0.55 0.11 -1.84
N ARG A 8 1.66 0.27 -2.55
CA ARG A 8 2.01 1.50 -3.26
C ARG A 8 0.96 1.85 -4.33
N GLY A 9 0.76 3.14 -4.59
CA GLY A 9 0.06 3.59 -5.79
C GLY A 9 0.67 2.98 -7.07
N HIS A 10 -0.13 2.73 -8.09
CA HIS A 10 0.23 2.02 -9.32
C HIS A 10 0.65 0.55 -9.16
N SER A 11 0.58 -0.04 -7.98
CA SER A 11 0.74 -1.49 -7.82
C SER A 11 -0.50 -2.30 -8.21
N GLY A 12 -1.60 -1.63 -8.59
CA GLY A 12 -2.86 -2.31 -8.94
C GLY A 12 -3.80 -2.54 -7.76
N THR A 13 -3.62 -1.86 -6.63
CA THR A 13 -4.49 -1.91 -5.44
C THR A 13 -5.98 -1.67 -5.75
N ARG A 14 -6.29 -0.98 -6.88
CA ARG A 14 -7.65 -0.83 -7.39
C ARG A 14 -8.36 -2.17 -7.54
N SER A 15 -7.69 -3.16 -8.14
CA SER A 15 -8.32 -4.47 -8.37
C SER A 15 -8.69 -5.15 -7.06
N MET A 16 -7.83 -5.08 -6.03
CA MET A 16 -8.16 -5.64 -4.71
C MET A 16 -9.32 -4.90 -4.05
N SER A 17 -9.36 -3.56 -4.12
CA SER A 17 -10.48 -2.79 -3.59
C SER A 17 -11.81 -3.16 -4.28
N HIS A 18 -11.79 -3.30 -5.62
CA HIS A 18 -12.98 -3.70 -6.38
C HIS A 18 -13.38 -5.16 -6.08
N THR A 19 -12.42 -6.08 -5.93
CA THR A 19 -12.67 -7.46 -5.52
C THR A 19 -13.36 -7.50 -4.14
N LEU A 20 -12.84 -6.77 -3.16
CA LEU A 20 -13.45 -6.69 -1.84
C LEU A 20 -14.87 -6.11 -1.88
N SER A 21 -15.07 -5.01 -2.61
CA SER A 21 -16.40 -4.41 -2.78
C SER A 21 -17.39 -5.39 -3.44
N ALA A 22 -16.96 -6.06 -4.51
CA ALA A 22 -17.78 -7.07 -5.20
C ALA A 22 -18.07 -8.30 -4.32
N SER A 23 -17.23 -8.56 -3.32
CA SER A 23 -17.39 -9.63 -2.33
C SER A 23 -18.25 -9.22 -1.12
N GLY A 24 -18.87 -8.04 -1.16
CA GLY A 24 -19.76 -7.56 -0.10
C GLY A 24 -19.04 -6.89 1.08
N VAL A 25 -17.77 -6.52 0.92
CA VAL A 25 -17.06 -5.70 1.90
C VAL A 25 -17.40 -4.21 1.67
N TYR A 26 -17.90 -3.54 2.70
CA TYR A 26 -18.10 -2.10 2.67
C TYR A 26 -16.77 -1.35 2.77
N MET A 27 -16.36 -0.69 1.69
CA MET A 27 -15.05 -0.03 1.60
C MET A 27 -15.07 1.46 1.99
N GLY A 28 -16.12 1.89 2.71
CA GLY A 28 -16.37 3.29 3.01
C GLY A 28 -17.00 4.04 1.83
N GLU A 29 -17.35 5.29 2.04
CA GLU A 29 -17.90 6.18 1.02
C GLU A 29 -17.62 7.67 1.31
N PRO A 30 -17.50 8.52 0.27
CA PRO A 30 -17.49 8.13 -1.14
C PRO A 30 -16.18 7.47 -1.57
N LEU A 31 -16.22 6.71 -2.66
CA LEU A 31 -15.03 6.14 -3.30
C LEU A 31 -14.76 6.80 -4.64
N ASN A 32 -13.49 6.97 -5.00
CA ASN A 32 -13.11 7.36 -6.35
C ASN A 32 -13.14 6.14 -7.31
N LYS A 33 -12.84 6.37 -8.60
CA LYS A 33 -12.77 5.29 -9.62
C LYS A 33 -11.71 4.23 -9.35
N SER A 34 -10.74 4.52 -8.50
CA SER A 34 -9.69 3.59 -8.08
C SER A 34 -10.04 2.84 -6.79
N GLY A 35 -11.24 3.08 -6.24
CA GLY A 35 -11.67 2.50 -4.97
C GLY A 35 -10.90 3.05 -3.76
N ASP A 36 -10.36 4.29 -3.85
CA ASP A 36 -9.81 5.00 -2.71
C ASP A 36 -10.93 5.70 -1.95
N LEU A 37 -10.90 5.60 -0.64
CA LEU A 37 -11.83 6.34 0.24
C LEU A 37 -11.54 7.83 0.18
N LEU A 38 -12.58 8.64 0.02
CA LEU A 38 -12.50 10.09 -0.09
C LEU A 38 -13.26 10.81 1.05
N PRO A 39 -12.89 12.07 1.35
CA PRO A 39 -11.73 12.81 0.84
C PRO A 39 -10.42 12.36 1.49
N PRO A 40 -9.27 12.45 0.80
CA PRO A 40 -8.00 11.93 1.30
C PRO A 40 -7.25 12.87 2.24
N ASP A 41 -7.69 14.13 2.37
CA ASP A 41 -6.97 15.21 3.05
C ASP A 41 -6.51 14.83 4.46
N LYS A 42 -7.38 14.18 5.24
CA LYS A 42 -7.04 13.75 6.61
C LYS A 42 -5.96 12.68 6.64
N MET A 43 -5.93 11.77 5.67
CA MET A 43 -4.85 10.80 5.53
C MET A 43 -3.54 11.50 5.15
N TYR A 44 -3.57 12.48 4.25
CA TYR A 44 -2.37 13.24 3.87
C TYR A 44 -1.80 14.03 5.05
N GLU A 45 -2.67 14.67 5.84
CA GLU A 45 -2.24 15.33 7.08
C GLU A 45 -1.69 14.32 8.10
N ALA A 46 -2.29 13.15 8.23
CA ALA A 46 -1.78 12.10 9.10
C ALA A 46 -0.37 11.66 8.67
N CYS A 47 -0.10 11.56 7.37
CA CYS A 47 1.26 11.28 6.86
C CYS A 47 2.25 12.39 7.29
N ARG A 48 1.86 13.66 7.22
CA ARG A 48 2.73 14.77 7.65
C ARG A 48 2.96 14.80 9.18
N VAL A 49 1.98 14.38 9.96
CA VAL A 49 2.15 14.22 11.44
C VAL A 49 3.09 13.05 11.75
N PHE A 50 3.07 12.00 10.93
CA PHE A 50 3.93 10.83 11.09
C PHE A 50 5.40 11.09 10.68
N ALA A 51 5.61 11.81 9.59
CA ALA A 51 6.91 11.98 8.94
C ALA A 51 8.05 12.42 9.87
N PRO A 52 7.88 13.34 10.84
CA PRO A 52 8.96 13.74 11.77
C PRO A 52 9.52 12.60 12.65
N TYR A 53 8.84 11.46 12.71
CA TYR A 53 9.29 10.29 13.46
C TYR A 53 10.11 9.32 12.62
N VAL A 54 10.25 9.59 11.33
CA VAL A 54 11.14 8.87 10.42
C VAL A 54 12.42 9.69 10.24
N LYS A 55 13.56 9.11 10.58
CA LYS A 55 14.85 9.78 10.44
C LYS A 55 15.51 9.42 9.12
N TYR A 56 15.76 10.39 8.26
CA TYR A 56 16.55 10.20 7.06
C TYR A 56 18.06 10.07 7.41
N LEU A 57 18.69 9.03 6.89
CA LEU A 57 20.09 8.70 7.16
C LEU A 57 21.06 9.04 6.01
N GLY A 58 20.53 9.54 4.89
CA GLY A 58 21.27 9.70 3.63
C GLY A 58 21.25 8.42 2.78
N ASP A 59 21.64 8.54 1.51
CA ASP A 59 21.73 7.41 0.56
C ASP A 59 20.41 6.61 0.44
N ASN A 60 19.26 7.30 0.47
CA ASN A 60 17.94 6.70 0.43
C ASN A 60 17.71 5.61 1.50
N ARG A 61 18.18 5.87 2.72
CA ARG A 61 17.96 5.02 3.89
C ARG A 61 17.23 5.77 4.98
N TRP A 62 16.38 5.06 5.72
CA TRP A 62 15.57 5.63 6.79
C TRP A 62 15.65 4.78 8.05
N ASP A 63 15.55 5.42 9.19
CA ASP A 63 15.42 4.78 10.50
C ASP A 63 13.97 4.99 10.98
N PHE A 64 13.24 3.89 11.09
CA PHE A 64 11.85 3.84 11.53
C PHE A 64 11.71 3.50 13.02
N SER A 65 12.79 3.28 13.75
CA SER A 65 12.78 2.75 15.13
C SER A 65 11.89 3.57 16.08
N ALA A 66 11.91 4.90 15.95
CA ALA A 66 11.05 5.78 16.74
C ALA A 66 9.57 5.52 16.53
N THR A 67 9.15 5.12 15.32
CA THR A 67 7.73 4.90 14.99
C THR A 67 7.14 3.69 15.73
N HIS A 68 7.98 2.73 16.14
CA HIS A 68 7.53 1.51 16.84
C HIS A 68 7.29 1.74 18.33
N THR A 69 7.99 2.69 18.94
CA THR A 69 8.01 2.83 20.40
C THR A 69 7.44 4.15 20.92
N CYS A 70 7.51 5.22 20.13
CA CYS A 70 6.98 6.53 20.55
C CYS A 70 5.47 6.49 20.82
N PRO A 71 4.96 7.33 21.72
CA PRO A 71 3.52 7.55 21.84
C PRO A 71 2.95 8.09 20.53
N ILE A 72 1.88 7.47 20.02
CA ILE A 72 1.19 7.99 18.83
C ILE A 72 0.46 9.28 19.21
N PRO A 73 0.76 10.42 18.56
CA PRO A 73 0.11 11.69 18.86
C PRO A 73 -1.41 11.63 18.73
N GLN A 74 -2.12 12.32 19.62
CA GLN A 74 -3.59 12.36 19.56
C GLN A 74 -4.07 12.98 18.24
N THR A 75 -3.35 13.97 17.70
CA THR A 75 -3.64 14.55 16.38
C THR A 75 -3.68 13.48 15.27
N PHE A 76 -2.70 12.55 15.25
CA PHE A 76 -2.70 11.46 14.28
C PHE A 76 -3.94 10.57 14.43
N LYS A 77 -4.26 10.17 15.67
CA LYS A 77 -5.43 9.33 15.94
C LYS A 77 -6.73 9.97 15.47
N THR A 78 -6.91 11.26 15.80
CA THR A 78 -8.09 12.02 15.39
C THR A 78 -8.18 12.11 13.86
N LEU A 79 -7.07 12.38 13.15
CA LEU A 79 -7.05 12.43 11.69
C LEU A 79 -7.44 11.09 11.06
N ILE A 80 -6.95 9.98 11.59
CA ILE A 80 -7.31 8.63 11.12
C ILE A 80 -8.77 8.31 11.42
N GLU A 81 -9.28 8.63 12.60
CA GLU A 81 -10.69 8.45 12.98
C GLU A 81 -11.61 9.27 12.07
N GLU A 82 -11.28 10.53 11.81
CA GLU A 82 -12.03 11.40 10.89
C GLU A 82 -11.98 10.86 9.46
N TYR A 83 -10.81 10.42 8.97
CA TYR A 83 -10.67 9.84 7.64
C TYR A 83 -11.49 8.58 7.47
N LEU A 84 -11.43 7.69 8.45
CA LEU A 84 -12.13 6.40 8.43
C LEU A 84 -13.56 6.46 8.97
N HIS A 85 -14.12 7.64 9.20
CA HIS A 85 -15.40 7.80 9.90
C HIS A 85 -16.51 6.91 9.30
N THR A 86 -16.72 6.96 7.98
CA THR A 86 -17.77 6.16 7.32
C THR A 86 -17.53 4.65 7.45
N VAL A 87 -16.27 4.21 7.48
CA VAL A 87 -15.92 2.81 7.70
C VAL A 87 -16.16 2.40 9.14
N LEU A 88 -15.66 3.19 10.10
CA LEU A 88 -15.70 2.83 11.52
C LEU A 88 -17.11 2.84 12.09
N THR A 89 -17.98 3.76 11.64
CA THR A 89 -19.37 3.89 12.09
C THR A 89 -20.36 3.00 11.34
N SER A 90 -19.96 2.33 10.26
CA SER A 90 -20.82 1.42 9.50
C SER A 90 -21.14 0.16 10.32
N ASP A 91 -22.39 -0.29 10.25
CA ASP A 91 -22.85 -1.57 10.80
C ASP A 91 -22.56 -2.78 9.91
N ALA A 92 -21.89 -2.58 8.75
CA ALA A 92 -21.53 -3.67 7.85
C ALA A 92 -20.67 -4.72 8.56
N PRO A 93 -20.99 -6.02 8.45
CA PRO A 93 -20.24 -7.07 9.15
C PRO A 93 -18.80 -7.19 8.63
N ASN A 94 -18.58 -6.88 7.36
CA ASN A 94 -17.27 -6.81 6.72
C ASN A 94 -17.08 -5.42 6.13
N LYS A 95 -16.07 -4.71 6.58
CA LYS A 95 -15.80 -3.33 6.20
C LYS A 95 -14.30 -3.09 6.11
N GLY A 96 -13.89 -2.08 5.35
CA GLY A 96 -12.48 -1.80 5.15
C GLY A 96 -12.23 -0.50 4.43
N TRP A 97 -10.98 -0.22 4.16
CA TRP A 97 -10.56 0.93 3.37
C TRP A 97 -9.35 0.59 2.50
N LYS A 98 -9.17 1.37 1.47
CA LYS A 98 -7.97 1.37 0.65
C LYS A 98 -7.65 2.79 0.24
N ILE A 99 -6.40 3.19 0.49
CA ILE A 99 -5.71 4.33 -0.08
C ILE A 99 -4.21 4.05 0.01
N PRO A 100 -3.42 4.27 -1.05
CA PRO A 100 -1.99 3.94 -1.05
C PRO A 100 -1.18 4.64 0.05
N GLU A 101 -1.56 5.85 0.43
CA GLU A 101 -0.90 6.64 1.47
C GLU A 101 -0.93 5.99 2.85
N THR A 102 -1.83 5.02 3.08
CA THR A 102 -1.81 4.21 4.32
C THR A 102 -0.46 3.50 4.49
N THR A 103 0.23 3.18 3.39
CA THR A 103 1.57 2.56 3.41
C THR A 103 2.61 3.48 4.03
N LEU A 104 2.51 4.81 3.82
CA LEU A 104 3.47 5.79 4.34
C LEU A 104 3.47 5.88 5.88
N VAL A 105 2.38 5.47 6.52
CA VAL A 105 2.16 5.52 7.97
C VAL A 105 1.92 4.15 8.59
N TYR A 106 2.30 3.11 7.87
CA TYR A 106 1.99 1.71 8.19
C TYR A 106 2.31 1.30 9.63
N PRO A 107 3.46 1.66 10.27
CA PRO A 107 3.74 1.29 11.66
C PRO A 107 2.67 1.75 12.65
N TRP A 108 2.16 2.97 12.48
CA TRP A 108 1.13 3.48 13.38
C TRP A 108 -0.26 2.93 13.07
N ILE A 109 -0.54 2.60 11.82
CA ILE A 109 -1.79 1.90 11.46
C ILE A 109 -1.82 0.52 12.13
N VAL A 110 -0.73 -0.25 12.07
CA VAL A 110 -0.64 -1.55 12.74
C VAL A 110 -0.83 -1.42 14.26
N ARG A 111 -0.24 -0.40 14.87
CA ARG A 111 -0.37 -0.14 16.32
C ARG A 111 -1.76 0.33 16.75
N LEU A 112 -2.48 1.05 15.87
CA LEU A 112 -3.87 1.48 16.14
C LEU A 112 -4.89 0.36 15.91
N PHE A 113 -4.62 -0.52 14.95
CA PHE A 113 -5.55 -1.56 14.51
C PHE A 113 -4.87 -2.95 14.51
N PRO A 114 -4.41 -3.46 15.67
CA PRO A 114 -3.58 -4.67 15.72
C PRO A 114 -4.32 -5.95 15.28
N ASP A 115 -5.65 -5.97 15.39
CA ASP A 115 -6.48 -7.17 15.21
C ASP A 115 -7.24 -7.21 13.88
N ILE A 116 -6.99 -6.27 12.96
CA ILE A 116 -7.67 -6.25 11.67
C ILE A 116 -6.98 -7.16 10.65
N ARG A 117 -7.58 -7.33 9.48
CA ARG A 117 -7.00 -8.08 8.36
C ARG A 117 -6.22 -7.15 7.44
N TYR A 118 -4.93 -7.42 7.27
CA TYR A 118 -4.03 -6.69 6.38
C TYR A 118 -3.81 -7.49 5.10
N ILE A 119 -4.12 -6.92 3.95
CA ILE A 119 -3.75 -7.47 2.64
C ILE A 119 -2.56 -6.66 2.14
N HIS A 120 -1.37 -7.24 2.20
CA HIS A 120 -0.17 -6.67 1.59
C HIS A 120 -0.21 -6.94 0.09
N TRP A 121 -0.47 -5.90 -0.66
CA TRP A 121 -0.56 -5.95 -2.11
C TRP A 121 0.77 -5.58 -2.73
N VAL A 122 1.39 -6.54 -3.39
CA VAL A 122 2.71 -6.38 -4.00
C VAL A 122 2.62 -6.55 -5.51
N ARG A 123 3.52 -5.92 -6.23
CA ARG A 123 3.64 -5.96 -7.68
C ARG A 123 5.10 -5.75 -8.06
N ASP A 124 5.50 -6.29 -9.22
CA ASP A 124 6.81 -6.04 -9.81
C ASP A 124 7.18 -4.55 -9.74
N PRO A 125 8.28 -4.19 -9.06
CA PRO A 125 8.69 -2.80 -8.90
C PRO A 125 8.91 -2.08 -10.23
N ARG A 126 9.38 -2.78 -11.25
CA ARG A 126 9.60 -2.24 -12.60
C ARG A 126 8.30 -1.72 -13.23
N ASP A 127 7.19 -2.44 -13.02
CA ASP A 127 5.87 -2.00 -13.46
C ASP A 127 5.29 -0.89 -12.60
N CYS A 128 5.59 -0.89 -11.28
CA CYS A 128 5.07 0.11 -10.34
C CYS A 128 5.53 1.53 -10.65
N ILE A 129 6.77 1.69 -11.13
CA ILE A 129 7.38 3.01 -11.35
C ILE A 129 7.06 3.63 -12.73
N LEU A 130 6.34 2.90 -13.60
CA LEU A 130 5.97 3.42 -14.93
C LEU A 130 4.95 4.57 -14.87
N GLY A 131 4.01 4.51 -13.93
CA GLY A 131 2.98 5.54 -13.76
C GLY A 131 3.26 6.49 -12.61
N SER A 132 2.76 7.73 -12.69
CA SER A 132 2.87 8.73 -11.61
C SER A 132 1.82 8.52 -10.52
N HIS A 133 2.21 8.74 -9.28
CA HIS A 133 1.31 8.76 -8.12
C HIS A 133 1.69 9.91 -7.19
N LEU A 134 0.77 10.37 -6.35
CA LEU A 134 1.06 11.44 -5.39
C LEU A 134 2.19 11.06 -4.43
N THR A 135 2.29 9.79 -4.04
CA THR A 135 3.37 9.31 -3.17
C THR A 135 4.74 9.26 -3.85
N ASP A 136 4.86 9.61 -5.12
CA ASP A 136 6.16 9.65 -5.81
C ASP A 136 7.07 10.77 -5.28
N ASP A 137 6.49 11.86 -4.80
CA ASP A 137 7.22 12.89 -4.08
C ASP A 137 6.98 12.76 -2.57
N LEU A 138 7.90 12.11 -1.88
CA LEU A 138 7.82 11.88 -0.44
C LEU A 138 7.84 13.19 0.36
N ASN A 139 8.44 14.28 -0.19
CA ASN A 139 8.47 15.59 0.47
C ASN A 139 7.07 16.20 0.62
N ASP A 140 6.12 15.90 -0.27
CA ASP A 140 4.73 16.35 -0.16
C ASP A 140 4.05 15.83 1.12
N PHE A 141 4.58 14.74 1.65
CA PHE A 141 4.14 14.11 2.90
C PHE A 141 5.08 14.38 4.08
N GLY A 142 6.09 15.25 3.90
CA GLY A 142 7.07 15.60 4.93
C GLY A 142 8.18 14.58 5.16
N ILE A 143 8.26 13.53 4.33
CA ILE A 143 9.28 12.49 4.40
C ILE A 143 10.51 12.94 3.62
N GLN A 144 11.64 13.04 4.28
CA GLN A 144 12.90 13.46 3.67
C GLN A 144 13.50 12.37 2.80
N TYR A 145 14.02 12.76 1.62
CA TYR A 145 14.79 11.91 0.70
C TYR A 145 15.63 12.79 -0.25
N GLU A 146 16.56 12.19 -0.97
CA GLU A 146 17.35 12.88 -2.01
C GLU A 146 16.57 12.91 -3.33
N LYS A 147 15.82 14.01 -3.54
CA LYS A 147 15.09 14.22 -4.78
C LYS A 147 16.06 14.50 -5.92
N THR A 148 15.86 13.83 -7.03
CA THR A 148 16.61 13.99 -8.28
C THR A 148 15.78 14.69 -9.35
N ASP A 149 16.43 15.11 -10.44
CA ASP A 149 15.73 15.64 -11.63
C ASP A 149 15.08 14.52 -12.46
N ASP A 150 15.49 13.26 -12.25
CA ASP A 150 14.88 12.11 -12.92
C ASP A 150 13.66 11.60 -12.17
N ILE A 151 12.50 11.76 -12.81
CA ILE A 151 11.21 11.37 -12.24
C ILE A 151 11.10 9.86 -12.00
N ARG A 152 11.77 9.04 -12.81
CA ARG A 152 11.74 7.59 -12.69
C ARG A 152 12.53 7.14 -11.45
N THR A 153 13.66 7.77 -11.20
CA THR A 153 14.47 7.58 -9.98
C THR A 153 13.67 7.98 -8.74
N ASN A 154 12.99 9.13 -8.75
CA ASN A 154 12.17 9.54 -7.61
C ASN A 154 11.03 8.54 -7.31
N ARG A 155 10.40 7.98 -8.35
CA ARG A 155 9.40 6.92 -8.19
C ARG A 155 9.98 5.64 -7.59
N ALA A 156 11.19 5.28 -8.01
CA ALA A 156 11.89 4.11 -7.48
C ALA A 156 12.30 4.31 -6.02
N ILE A 157 12.77 5.50 -5.64
CA ILE A 157 13.09 5.86 -4.24
C ILE A 157 11.83 5.84 -3.37
N SER A 158 10.71 6.36 -3.86
CA SER A 158 9.42 6.28 -3.15
C SER A 158 8.96 4.84 -2.98
N TRP A 159 9.17 3.98 -3.98
CA TRP A 159 8.89 2.56 -3.87
C TRP A 159 9.77 1.91 -2.79
N LEU A 160 11.06 2.20 -2.77
CA LEU A 160 12.01 1.70 -1.76
C LEU A 160 11.57 2.09 -0.35
N TYR A 161 11.27 3.37 -0.10
CA TYR A 161 10.76 3.84 1.19
C TYR A 161 9.55 3.04 1.66
N GLN A 162 8.55 2.88 0.77
CA GLN A 162 7.31 2.18 1.10
C GLN A 162 7.55 0.69 1.38
N ARG A 163 8.54 0.11 0.73
CA ARG A 163 8.93 -1.27 0.98
C ARG A 163 9.68 -1.43 2.30
N GLU A 164 10.66 -0.56 2.55
CA GLU A 164 11.45 -0.58 3.79
C GLU A 164 10.57 -0.37 5.03
N ILE A 165 9.65 0.59 5.01
CA ILE A 165 8.75 0.82 6.14
C ILE A 165 7.84 -0.39 6.42
N MET A 166 7.43 -1.11 5.37
CA MET A 166 6.65 -2.35 5.55
C MET A 166 7.49 -3.48 6.15
N HIS A 167 8.74 -3.63 5.71
CA HIS A 167 9.66 -4.65 6.22
C HIS A 167 10.08 -4.39 7.67
N ASP A 168 10.39 -3.14 8.00
CA ASP A 168 10.84 -2.75 9.34
C ASP A 168 9.69 -2.81 10.37
N THR A 169 8.44 -2.71 9.92
CA THR A 169 7.28 -2.80 10.83
C THR A 169 7.05 -4.22 11.30
N PRO A 170 6.97 -4.47 12.62
CA PRO A 170 6.60 -5.78 13.14
C PRO A 170 5.32 -6.31 12.50
N ALA A 171 5.36 -7.53 12.00
CA ALA A 171 4.25 -8.12 11.27
C ALA A 171 2.97 -8.15 12.14
N PRO A 172 1.83 -7.65 11.65
CA PRO A 172 0.57 -7.75 12.38
C PRO A 172 0.10 -9.21 12.47
N ALA A 173 -0.75 -9.50 13.46
CA ALA A 173 -1.23 -10.86 13.71
C ALA A 173 -1.95 -11.50 12.51
N HIS A 174 -2.58 -10.68 11.68
CA HIS A 174 -3.38 -11.14 10.55
C HIS A 174 -2.97 -10.42 9.27
N VAL A 175 -2.01 -10.98 8.55
CA VAL A 175 -1.51 -10.44 7.28
C VAL A 175 -1.47 -11.52 6.21
N LEU A 176 -1.84 -11.15 4.99
CA LEU A 176 -1.70 -11.98 3.79
C LEU A 176 -1.04 -11.16 2.68
N ALA A 177 0.10 -11.64 2.18
CA ALA A 177 0.72 -11.07 0.98
C ALA A 177 0.06 -11.66 -0.27
N VAL A 178 -0.28 -10.76 -1.21
CA VAL A 178 -0.91 -11.09 -2.50
C VAL A 178 -0.15 -10.37 -3.60
N ARG A 179 0.35 -11.12 -4.57
CA ARG A 179 0.97 -10.57 -5.77
C ARG A 179 -0.10 -10.16 -6.78
N PHE A 180 0.08 -9.00 -7.38
CA PHE A 180 -0.77 -8.54 -8.47
C PHE A 180 -0.79 -9.52 -9.64
N GLU A 181 0.37 -10.06 -9.99
CA GLU A 181 0.57 -11.01 -11.07
C GLU A 181 -0.19 -12.32 -10.81
N ASP A 182 -0.20 -12.82 -9.57
CA ASP A 182 -0.99 -13.99 -9.19
C ASP A 182 -2.50 -13.73 -9.35
N MET A 183 -2.94 -12.51 -8.99
CA MET A 183 -4.33 -12.12 -9.20
C MET A 183 -4.70 -12.02 -10.70
N VAL A 184 -3.73 -11.73 -11.56
CA VAL A 184 -3.93 -11.66 -13.02
C VAL A 184 -3.93 -13.05 -13.66
N PHE A 185 -2.94 -13.89 -13.34
CA PHE A 185 -2.71 -15.15 -14.05
C PHE A 185 -3.24 -16.38 -13.33
N HIS A 186 -3.41 -16.31 -12.00
CA HIS A 186 -3.82 -17.41 -11.11
C HIS A 186 -4.97 -16.95 -10.19
N GLN A 187 -5.96 -16.24 -10.77
CA GLN A 187 -7.01 -15.57 -10.00
C GLN A 187 -7.78 -16.54 -9.10
N ASP A 188 -8.17 -17.71 -9.59
CA ASP A 188 -9.00 -18.63 -8.81
C ASP A 188 -8.26 -19.15 -7.56
N GLU A 189 -6.96 -19.44 -7.68
CA GLU A 189 -6.12 -19.85 -6.56
C GLU A 189 -5.90 -18.70 -5.56
N THR A 190 -5.70 -17.51 -6.11
CA THR A 190 -5.51 -16.28 -5.29
C THR A 190 -6.77 -15.94 -4.51
N LEU A 191 -7.94 -16.03 -5.14
CA LEU A 191 -9.24 -15.83 -4.48
C LEU A 191 -9.48 -16.89 -3.41
N ALA A 192 -9.16 -18.17 -3.65
CA ALA A 192 -9.28 -19.22 -2.65
C ALA A 192 -8.40 -18.96 -1.40
N ARG A 193 -7.18 -18.42 -1.59
CA ARG A 193 -6.31 -17.99 -0.47
C ARG A 193 -6.93 -16.83 0.30
N LEU A 194 -7.51 -15.86 -0.39
CA LEU A 194 -8.21 -14.72 0.22
C LEU A 194 -9.46 -15.17 0.97
N GLU A 195 -10.28 -16.07 0.40
CA GLU A 195 -11.44 -16.67 1.07
C GLU A 195 -11.06 -17.35 2.39
N LYS A 196 -10.00 -18.17 2.36
CA LYS A 196 -9.48 -18.83 3.57
C LYS A 196 -9.01 -17.81 4.62
N PHE A 197 -8.38 -16.72 4.20
CA PHE A 197 -7.85 -15.70 5.10
C PHE A 197 -8.95 -14.81 5.69
N LEU A 198 -9.92 -14.40 4.87
CA LEU A 198 -10.99 -13.49 5.26
C LEU A 198 -12.23 -14.22 5.83
N GLY A 199 -12.41 -15.49 5.51
CA GLY A 199 -13.60 -16.26 5.91
C GLY A 199 -14.89 -15.85 5.20
N ILE A 200 -14.79 -15.22 4.03
CA ILE A 200 -15.93 -14.80 3.20
C ILE A 200 -15.70 -15.23 1.75
N PRO A 201 -16.77 -15.53 0.98
CA PRO A 201 -16.65 -15.80 -0.44
C PRO A 201 -16.07 -14.59 -1.18
N MET A 202 -15.17 -14.85 -2.14
CA MET A 202 -14.53 -13.79 -2.91
C MET A 202 -15.07 -13.74 -4.35
N ALA A 203 -15.49 -12.56 -4.77
CA ALA A 203 -15.96 -12.32 -6.12
C ALA A 203 -14.81 -12.24 -7.12
N LYS A 204 -15.00 -12.87 -8.27
CA LYS A 204 -14.09 -12.74 -9.41
C LYS A 204 -14.38 -11.45 -10.17
N ILE A 205 -13.33 -10.72 -10.52
CA ILE A 205 -13.42 -9.52 -11.35
C ILE A 205 -12.59 -9.69 -12.62
N GLU A 206 -12.86 -8.90 -13.64
CA GLU A 206 -12.03 -8.88 -14.84
C GLU A 206 -10.66 -8.30 -14.55
N MET A 207 -9.61 -9.05 -14.90
CA MET A 207 -8.21 -8.64 -14.79
C MET A 207 -7.59 -8.49 -16.17
N ARG A 208 -6.78 -7.45 -16.34
CA ARG A 208 -6.10 -7.15 -17.60
C ARG A 208 -4.71 -7.77 -17.62
N THR A 209 -4.48 -8.74 -18.48
CA THR A 209 -3.17 -9.40 -18.63
C THR A 209 -2.10 -8.48 -19.17
N ASP A 210 -2.47 -7.51 -20.03
CA ASP A 210 -1.57 -6.49 -20.60
C ASP A 210 -1.07 -5.47 -19.56
N SER A 211 -1.55 -5.55 -18.34
CA SER A 211 -1.06 -4.72 -17.23
C SER A 211 0.20 -5.28 -16.56
N VAL A 212 0.59 -6.52 -16.84
CA VAL A 212 1.79 -7.17 -16.28
C VAL A 212 2.93 -7.12 -17.30
N GLY A 213 4.14 -6.80 -16.82
CA GLY A 213 5.34 -6.78 -17.67
C GLY A 213 5.40 -5.59 -18.64
N ARG A 214 4.69 -4.50 -18.37
CA ARG A 214 4.69 -3.30 -19.23
C ARG A 214 6.07 -2.65 -19.32
N TYR A 215 6.92 -2.82 -18.33
CA TYR A 215 8.30 -2.34 -18.33
C TYR A 215 9.10 -2.93 -19.51
N LYS A 216 8.75 -4.12 -20.03
CA LYS A 216 9.44 -4.79 -21.15
C LYS A 216 9.32 -4.02 -22.48
N THR A 217 8.35 -3.14 -22.59
CA THR A 217 8.12 -2.30 -23.78
C THR A 217 8.32 -0.81 -23.50
N ASP A 218 8.82 -0.45 -22.33
CA ASP A 218 9.11 0.93 -21.94
C ASP A 218 10.60 1.21 -22.16
N ASP A 219 10.91 2.33 -22.83
CA ASP A 219 12.28 2.71 -23.19
C ASP A 219 13.05 3.39 -22.03
N GLY A 220 12.37 3.68 -20.90
CA GLY A 220 12.97 4.37 -19.75
C GLY A 220 13.69 3.42 -18.81
N VAL A 221 14.47 3.99 -17.89
CA VAL A 221 15.10 3.21 -16.81
C VAL A 221 14.02 2.59 -15.94
N HIS A 222 14.04 1.29 -15.79
CA HIS A 222 13.07 0.53 -14.98
C HIS A 222 13.71 -0.43 -13.99
N MET A 223 15.05 -0.62 -14.02
CA MET A 223 15.78 -1.46 -13.07
C MET A 223 16.70 -0.62 -12.20
N PHE A 224 16.62 -0.81 -10.90
CA PHE A 224 17.45 -0.17 -9.89
C PHE A 224 18.08 -1.24 -9.00
N PRO A 225 19.35 -1.09 -8.56
CA PRO A 225 20.03 -2.12 -7.78
C PRO A 225 19.28 -2.54 -6.51
N PHE A 226 18.58 -1.62 -5.87
CA PHE A 226 17.82 -1.90 -4.65
C PHE A 226 16.50 -2.66 -4.89
N PHE A 227 16.08 -2.86 -6.14
CA PHE A 227 14.96 -3.76 -6.45
C PHE A 227 15.32 -5.25 -6.31
N GLN A 228 16.60 -5.59 -6.47
CA GLN A 228 17.04 -6.97 -6.57
C GLN A 228 16.59 -7.85 -5.40
N THR A 229 16.80 -7.37 -4.17
CA THR A 229 16.40 -8.13 -2.97
C THR A 229 14.92 -8.48 -2.97
N GLU A 230 14.06 -7.49 -3.28
CA GLU A 230 12.61 -7.70 -3.33
C GLU A 230 12.21 -8.62 -4.48
N MET A 231 12.84 -8.46 -5.63
CA MET A 231 12.58 -9.31 -6.80
C MET A 231 12.93 -10.77 -6.50
N ASP A 232 14.06 -11.02 -5.84
CA ASP A 232 14.48 -12.36 -5.42
C ASP A 232 13.51 -12.97 -4.39
N GLU A 233 13.10 -12.18 -3.39
CA GLU A 233 12.16 -12.63 -2.35
C GLU A 233 10.76 -12.96 -2.90
N LEU A 234 10.30 -12.21 -3.89
CA LEU A 234 8.97 -12.38 -4.49
C LEU A 234 8.99 -13.25 -5.75
N GLY A 235 10.15 -13.71 -6.18
CA GLY A 235 10.31 -14.56 -7.37
C GLY A 235 10.00 -13.83 -8.68
N TYR A 236 10.43 -12.57 -8.80
CA TYR A 236 10.45 -11.86 -10.08
C TYR A 236 11.79 -12.08 -10.78
N ASP A 237 11.75 -12.42 -12.07
CA ASP A 237 12.97 -12.61 -12.86
C ASP A 237 13.75 -11.31 -13.03
N ALA A 238 15.07 -11.38 -12.94
CA ALA A 238 15.97 -10.25 -13.08
C ALA A 238 16.30 -9.87 -14.56
N GLU A 239 15.49 -10.33 -15.53
CA GLU A 239 15.70 -10.07 -16.97
C GLU A 239 15.45 -8.61 -17.37
#